data_61aedb77cf7fceb1d8ae90d2392aa17f
#
_entry.id   61aedb77cf7fceb1d8ae90d2392aa17f
#
_cell.length_a   1.000
_cell.length_b   1.000
_cell.length_c   1.000
_cell.angle_alpha   90.00
_cell.angle_beta   90.00
_cell.angle_gamma   90.00
#
_symmetry.space_group_name_H-M   'P 1'
#
loop_
_entity.id
_entity.type
_entity.pdbx_description
1 polymer ?
#
loop_
_entity_poly.entity_id
_entity_poly.type
_entity_poly.pdbx_seq_one_letter_code
_entity_poly.pdbx_strand_id
1 'polypeptide(L)' 'MNSVHDIRAMAKAQGIPMKSVCQEAKIQQPQVSRWLSGAVDPLWSSVNSLEQALLRLIQAKERWAAQERSEAQSESETP' A
#
# COMPACT_ATOMS: atom_id res chain seq x y z
N MET A 1 -16.18 6.18 -1.56
CA MET A 1 -14.77 6.26 -1.99
C MET A 1 -13.89 6.62 -0.79
N ASN A 2 -12.73 6.01 -0.67
CA ASN A 2 -11.84 6.25 0.46
C ASN A 2 -11.11 7.58 0.32
N SER A 3 -10.98 8.30 1.42
CA SER A 3 -10.17 9.52 1.48
C SER A 3 -8.70 9.15 1.67
N VAL A 4 -7.82 10.16 1.58
CA VAL A 4 -6.39 9.97 1.84
C VAL A 4 -6.16 9.46 3.25
N HIS A 5 -6.95 9.92 4.21
CA HIS A 5 -6.88 9.45 5.60
C HIS A 5 -7.25 7.97 5.70
N ASP A 6 -8.27 7.54 4.98
CA ASP A 6 -8.68 6.13 4.95
C ASP A 6 -7.59 5.26 4.34
N ILE A 7 -6.98 5.72 3.27
CA ILE A 7 -5.87 5.00 2.60
C ILE A 7 -4.69 4.85 3.57
N ARG A 8 -4.35 5.90 4.28
CA ARG A 8 -3.29 5.85 5.29
C ARG A 8 -3.59 4.85 6.39
N ALA A 9 -4.83 4.85 6.88
CA ALA A 9 -5.26 3.92 7.92
C ALA A 9 -5.19 2.47 7.44
N MET A 10 -5.62 2.22 6.21
CA MET A 10 -5.54 0.89 5.60
C MET A 10 -4.09 0.43 5.44
N ALA A 11 -3.22 1.32 4.97
CA ALA A 11 -1.80 1.00 4.82
C ALA A 11 -1.18 0.64 6.16
N LYS A 12 -1.47 1.41 7.19
CA LYS A 12 -0.98 1.16 8.55
C LYS A 12 -1.47 -0.18 9.08
N ALA A 13 -2.75 -0.49 8.87
CA ALA A 13 -3.34 -1.76 9.29
C ALA A 13 -2.68 -2.95 8.60
N GLN A 14 -2.22 -2.77 7.38
CA GLN A 14 -1.54 -3.81 6.61
C GLN A 14 -0.02 -3.84 6.83
N GLY A 15 0.49 -2.93 7.65
CA GLY A 15 1.93 -2.83 7.89
C GLY A 15 2.71 -2.31 6.68
N ILE A 16 2.07 -1.55 5.80
CA ILE A 16 2.69 -0.99 4.60
C ILE A 16 2.98 0.48 4.85
N PRO A 17 4.25 0.92 4.77
CA PRO A 17 4.57 2.34 4.96
C PRO A 17 4.04 3.18 3.82
N MET A 18 3.59 4.40 4.14
CA MET A 18 3.08 5.33 3.12
C MET A 18 4.13 5.67 2.07
N LYS A 19 5.40 5.63 2.43
CA LYS A 19 6.50 5.80 1.48
C LYS A 19 6.39 4.82 0.32
N SER A 20 6.11 3.54 0.62
CA SER A 20 5.94 2.50 -0.41
C SER A 20 4.72 2.76 -1.28
N VAL A 21 3.61 3.19 -0.67
CA VAL A 21 2.39 3.51 -1.40
C VAL A 21 2.64 4.68 -2.35
N CYS A 22 3.32 5.73 -1.88
CA CYS A 22 3.66 6.88 -2.70
C CYS A 22 4.55 6.50 -3.88
N GLN A 23 5.54 5.65 -3.65
CA GLN A 23 6.44 5.18 -4.71
C GLN A 23 5.67 4.38 -5.76
N GLU A 24 4.79 3.51 -5.34
CA GLU A 24 3.98 2.71 -6.26
C GLU A 24 3.02 3.57 -7.07
N ALA A 25 2.44 4.59 -6.45
CA ALA A 25 1.53 5.52 -7.11
C ALA A 25 2.25 6.58 -7.94
N LYS A 26 3.57 6.69 -7.81
CA LYS A 26 4.39 7.73 -8.44
C LYS A 26 3.98 9.13 -7.99
N ILE A 27 3.61 9.24 -6.73
CA ILE A 27 3.22 10.51 -6.09
C ILE A 27 4.28 10.85 -5.05
N GLN A 28 4.70 12.10 -5.00
CA GLN A 28 5.71 12.53 -4.05
C GLN A 28 5.14 12.56 -2.63
N GLN A 29 5.90 12.04 -1.68
CA GLN A 29 5.48 11.96 -0.28
C GLN A 29 5.11 13.32 0.34
N PRO A 30 5.84 14.41 0.09
CA PRO A 30 5.45 15.72 0.61
C PRO A 30 4.06 16.17 0.14
N GLN A 31 3.65 15.79 -1.06
CA GLN A 31 2.33 16.11 -1.58
C GLN A 31 1.23 15.42 -0.78
N VAL A 32 1.44 14.14 -0.45
CA VAL A 32 0.49 13.40 0.39
C VAL A 32 0.42 14.01 1.78
N SER A 33 1.53 14.45 2.34
CA SER A 33 1.55 15.14 3.63
C SER A 33 0.68 16.39 3.62
N ARG A 34 0.71 17.16 2.54
CA ARG A 34 -0.14 18.35 2.39
C ARG A 34 -1.61 17.99 2.35
N TRP A 35 -1.95 16.90 1.68
CA TRP A 35 -3.34 16.42 1.66
C TRP A 35 -3.80 15.97 3.05
N LEU A 36 -2.95 15.25 3.77
CA LEU A 36 -3.27 14.77 5.11
C LEU A 36 -3.42 15.89 6.11
N SER A 37 -2.64 16.96 5.97
CA SER A 37 -2.72 18.13 6.86
C SER A 37 -3.89 19.06 6.51
N GLY A 38 -4.54 18.85 5.35
CA GLY A 38 -5.62 19.72 4.89
C GLY A 38 -5.16 21.00 4.22
N ALA A 39 -3.85 21.16 4.00
CA ALA A 39 -3.32 22.36 3.36
C ALA A 39 -3.75 22.46 1.89
N VAL A 40 -3.92 21.34 1.22
CA VAL A 40 -4.33 21.25 -0.18
C VAL A 40 -5.32 20.09 -0.33
N ASP A 41 -6.40 20.31 -1.08
CA ASP A 41 -7.33 19.22 -1.39
C ASP A 41 -6.79 18.40 -2.55
N PRO A 42 -6.73 17.07 -2.42
CA PRO A 42 -6.25 16.22 -3.50
C PRO A 42 -7.27 16.10 -4.63
N LEU A 43 -6.78 15.92 -5.85
CA LEU A 43 -7.64 15.56 -6.97
C LEU A 43 -8.14 14.13 -6.79
N TRP A 44 -9.37 13.88 -7.22
CA TRP A 44 -9.95 12.53 -7.16
C TRP A 44 -9.07 11.49 -7.84
N SER A 45 -8.52 11.83 -9.02
CA SER A 45 -7.65 10.91 -9.75
C SER A 45 -6.38 10.57 -8.98
N SER A 46 -5.83 11.52 -8.23
CA SER A 46 -4.66 11.30 -7.39
C SER A 46 -4.97 10.38 -6.23
N VAL A 47 -6.10 10.59 -5.56
CA VAL A 47 -6.56 9.72 -4.46
C VAL A 47 -6.81 8.31 -4.98
N ASN A 48 -7.44 8.18 -6.13
CA ASN A 48 -7.69 6.88 -6.75
C ASN A 48 -6.38 6.17 -7.10
N SER A 49 -5.40 6.88 -7.63
CA SER A 49 -4.08 6.31 -7.94
C SER A 49 -3.40 5.79 -6.67
N LEU A 50 -3.51 6.54 -5.59
CA LEU A 50 -2.95 6.14 -4.30
C LEU A 50 -3.64 4.88 -3.77
N GLU A 51 -4.96 4.82 -3.85
CA GLU A 51 -5.74 3.66 -3.43
C GLU A 51 -5.38 2.42 -4.25
N GLN A 52 -5.31 2.55 -5.58
CA GLN A 52 -4.93 1.44 -6.44
C GLN A 52 -3.51 0.95 -6.15
N ALA A 53 -2.59 1.87 -5.89
CA ALA A 53 -1.23 1.53 -5.51
C ALA A 53 -1.21 0.71 -4.21
N LEU A 54 -1.98 1.12 -3.22
CA LEU A 54 -2.08 0.39 -1.95
C LEU A 54 -2.65 -1.01 -2.18
N LEU A 55 -3.70 -1.14 -2.98
CA LEU A 55 -4.29 -2.44 -3.28
C LEU A 55 -3.29 -3.37 -3.97
N ARG A 56 -2.49 -2.85 -4.90
CA ARG A 56 -1.44 -3.64 -5.56
C ARG A 56 -0.41 -4.14 -4.55
N LEU A 57 -0.02 -3.29 -3.61
CA LEU A 57 0.95 -3.67 -2.57
C LEU A 57 0.39 -4.71 -1.62
N ILE A 58 -0.89 -4.61 -1.26
CA ILE A 58 -1.55 -5.61 -0.44
C ILE A 58 -1.58 -6.96 -1.15
N GLN A 59 -1.94 -6.98 -2.43
CA GLN A 59 -1.95 -8.20 -3.23
C GLN A 59 -0.56 -8.81 -3.36
N ALA A 60 0.46 -7.98 -3.56
CA ALA A 60 1.84 -8.46 -3.63
C ALA A 60 2.28 -9.08 -2.31
N LYS A 61 1.91 -8.46 -1.20
CA LYS A 61 2.22 -8.98 0.14
C LYS A 61 1.55 -10.34 0.38
N GLU A 62 0.30 -10.48 -0.03
CA GLU A 62 -0.44 -11.73 0.11
C GLU A 62 0.18 -12.85 -0.73
N ARG A 63 0.56 -12.55 -1.98
CA ARG A 63 1.26 -13.50 -2.84
C ARG A 63 2.59 -13.93 -2.25
N TRP A 64 3.34 -12.98 -1.72
CA TRP A 64 4.63 -13.24 -1.10
C TRP A 64 4.48 -14.17 0.09
N ALA A 65 3.50 -13.91 0.96
CA ALA A 65 3.23 -14.74 2.12
C ALA A 65 2.81 -16.16 1.72
N ALA A 66 1.98 -16.29 0.68
CA ALA A 66 1.57 -17.59 0.17
C ALA A 66 2.76 -18.37 -0.41
N GLN A 67 3.63 -17.67 -1.12
CA GLN A 67 4.83 -18.27 -1.71
C GLN A 67 5.80 -18.76 -0.63
N GLU A 68 6.01 -17.96 0.41
CA GLU A 68 6.85 -18.36 1.54
C GLU A 68 6.32 -19.61 2.22
N ARG A 69 5.02 -19.72 2.41
CA ARG A 69 4.40 -20.89 3.00
C ARG A 69 4.59 -22.12 2.13
N SER A 70 4.47 -21.97 0.82
CA SER A 70 4.71 -23.07 -0.11
C SER A 70 6.15 -23.56 -0.07
N GLU A 71 7.10 -22.64 -0.03
CA GLU A 71 8.52 -22.96 0.05
C GLU A 71 8.85 -23.67 1.37
N ALA A 72 8.29 -23.18 2.48
CA ALA A 72 8.48 -23.80 3.78
C ALA A 72 7.95 -25.23 3.80
N GLN A 73 6.80 -25.48 3.19
CA GLN A 73 6.23 -26.82 3.08
C GLN A 73 7.11 -27.74 2.25
N SER A 74 7.64 -27.22 1.14
CA SER A 74 8.55 -27.99 0.28
C SER A 74 9.82 -28.36 1.03
N GLU A 75 10.38 -27.45 1.79
CA GLU A 75 11.58 -27.70 2.60
C GLU A 75 11.32 -28.76 3.67
N SER A 76 10.15 -28.76 4.28
CA SER A 76 9.82 -29.73 5.31
C SER A 76 9.59 -31.13 4.74
N GLU A 77 9.24 -31.24 3.47
CA GLU A 77 9.06 -32.51 2.79
C GLU A 77 10.38 -33.10 2.28
N THR A 78 11.39 -32.27 2.15
CA THR A 78 12.72 -32.73 1.69
C THR A 78 13.52 -33.21 2.89
N PRO A 79 13.91 -34.48 2.93
CA PRO A 79 14.71 -35.04 4.03
C PRO A 79 16.12 -34.48 4.08
#